data_2f20c7c767b43690c45f98210fb3c150
#
_entry.id   2f20c7c767b43690c45f98210fb3c150
#
_cell.length_a   1.000
_cell.length_b   1.000
_cell.length_c   1.000
_cell.angle_alpha   90.00
_cell.angle_beta   90.00
_cell.angle_gamma   90.00
#
_symmetry.space_group_name_H-M   'P 1'
#
loop_
_entity.id
_entity.type
_entity.pdbx_description
1 polymer ?
#
loop_
_entity_poly.entity_id
_entity_poly.type
_entity_poly.pdbx_seq_one_letter_code
_entity_poly.pdbx_strand_id
1 'polypeptide(L)'
;MDWSAIFTFLQQPVLVTVFKVIIIAVIGSLLIRIINRTLKKILENSKLEKAAHSLIKTLVKTVLYVLLALILASSIGIDVTGIVALASVASLAISLALQNMLANVIGGFTLLYTHPFSSGDYVEIAGQSGTVQEVGIAYTRLTTPDNKLVSIPNSAVVAAEIVNYTVTGTRRVDVNITASYDADPDVVVTALLEAAQDDRVLADPAPFAALTGYGESAISYAVRVWVKTEDYWDVYNKITRDIIDTFHKKGIEMTYPHLNVHLDK
;
A
#
# COMPACT_ATOMS: atom_id res chain seq x y z
N MET A 1 58.71 19.27 -45.45
CA MET A 1 57.31 19.33 -44.94
C MET A 1 57.40 20.03 -43.61
N ASP A 2 56.92 21.27 -43.51
CA ASP A 2 57.14 22.12 -42.34
C ASP A 2 56.10 21.80 -41.22
N TRP A 3 56.48 20.93 -40.34
CA TRP A 3 55.61 20.48 -39.25
C TRP A 3 55.17 21.59 -38.28
N SER A 4 56.02 22.68 -38.21
CA SER A 4 55.69 23.85 -37.39
C SER A 4 54.51 24.64 -37.95
N ALA A 5 54.47 24.81 -39.30
CA ALA A 5 53.37 25.48 -39.98
C ALA A 5 52.02 24.69 -39.83
N ILE A 6 52.10 23.38 -39.91
CA ILE A 6 50.90 22.50 -39.68
C ILE A 6 50.43 22.61 -38.25
N PHE A 7 51.35 22.64 -37.26
CA PHE A 7 50.99 22.77 -35.82
C PHE A 7 50.38 24.15 -35.54
N THR A 8 50.91 25.23 -36.11
CA THR A 8 50.38 26.61 -35.97
C THR A 8 49.00 26.74 -36.62
N PHE A 9 48.77 26.08 -37.76
CA PHE A 9 47.48 26.05 -38.45
C PHE A 9 46.40 25.27 -37.60
N LEU A 10 46.79 24.15 -37.01
CA LEU A 10 45.89 23.35 -36.14
C LEU A 10 45.55 24.04 -34.82
N GLN A 11 46.37 25.00 -34.37
CA GLN A 11 46.13 25.80 -33.17
C GLN A 11 45.25 27.02 -33.39
N GLN A 12 44.78 27.27 -34.62
CA GLN A 12 43.85 28.35 -34.87
C GLN A 12 42.56 28.12 -34.06
N PRO A 13 42.06 29.11 -33.29
CA PRO A 13 40.92 28.94 -32.38
C PRO A 13 39.66 28.46 -33.10
N VAL A 14 39.50 28.80 -34.36
CA VAL A 14 38.39 28.34 -35.20
C VAL A 14 38.46 26.83 -35.47
N LEU A 15 39.64 26.31 -35.83
CA LEU A 15 39.84 24.89 -36.12
C LEU A 15 39.62 24.05 -34.87
N VAL A 16 40.13 24.47 -33.72
CA VAL A 16 39.93 23.80 -32.43
C VAL A 16 38.42 23.73 -32.08
N THR A 17 37.70 24.83 -32.30
CA THR A 17 36.23 24.87 -32.09
C THR A 17 35.50 23.92 -33.04
N VAL A 18 35.86 23.90 -34.32
CA VAL A 18 35.27 22.99 -35.31
C VAL A 18 35.50 21.52 -34.93
N PHE A 19 36.73 21.14 -34.56
CA PHE A 19 37.04 19.79 -34.11
C PHE A 19 36.27 19.43 -32.86
N LYS A 20 36.15 20.33 -31.86
CA LYS A 20 35.34 20.14 -30.65
C LYS A 20 33.88 19.88 -30.97
N VAL A 21 33.27 20.66 -31.85
CA VAL A 21 31.88 20.52 -32.30
C VAL A 21 31.66 19.16 -32.98
N ILE A 22 32.54 18.76 -33.87
CA ILE A 22 32.47 17.46 -34.56
C ILE A 22 32.56 16.31 -33.56
N ILE A 23 33.51 16.36 -32.64
CA ILE A 23 33.67 15.33 -31.60
C ILE A 23 32.41 15.24 -30.74
N ILE A 24 31.88 16.38 -30.27
CA ILE A 24 30.64 16.40 -29.45
C ILE A 24 29.46 15.86 -30.25
N ALA A 25 29.30 16.23 -31.53
CA ALA A 25 28.23 15.75 -32.39
C ALA A 25 28.31 14.22 -32.62
N VAL A 26 29.52 13.71 -32.89
CA VAL A 26 29.75 12.27 -33.11
C VAL A 26 29.49 11.48 -31.82
N ILE A 27 30.11 11.88 -30.71
CA ILE A 27 29.93 11.18 -29.42
C ILE A 27 28.47 11.29 -28.95
N GLY A 28 27.86 12.48 -29.02
CA GLY A 28 26.46 12.69 -28.62
C GLY A 28 25.50 11.87 -29.48
N SER A 29 25.67 11.84 -30.80
CA SER A 29 24.83 11.02 -31.68
C SER A 29 25.01 9.51 -31.43
N LEU A 30 26.21 9.07 -31.11
CA LEU A 30 26.51 7.67 -30.75
C LEU A 30 25.82 7.30 -29.45
N LEU A 31 25.93 8.15 -28.41
CA LEU A 31 25.26 7.94 -27.12
C LEU A 31 23.73 7.90 -27.29
N ILE A 32 23.14 8.85 -28.03
CA ILE A 32 21.72 8.86 -28.36
C ILE A 32 21.29 7.56 -29.05
N ARG A 33 22.09 7.05 -29.96
CA ARG A 33 21.84 5.80 -30.69
C ARG A 33 21.86 4.59 -29.73
N ILE A 34 22.83 4.56 -28.82
CA ILE A 34 22.95 3.49 -27.80
C ILE A 34 21.75 3.53 -26.87
N ILE A 35 21.44 4.71 -26.32
CA ILE A 35 20.28 4.87 -25.39
C ILE A 35 18.98 4.45 -26.08
N ASN A 36 18.72 4.90 -27.30
CA ASN A 36 17.52 4.55 -28.05
C ASN A 36 17.44 3.04 -28.36
N ARG A 37 18.60 2.39 -28.64
CA ARG A 37 18.63 0.93 -28.88
C ARG A 37 18.33 0.16 -27.60
N THR A 38 18.92 0.56 -26.48
CA THR A 38 18.69 -0.05 -25.17
C THR A 38 17.24 0.15 -24.71
N LEU A 39 16.72 1.37 -24.85
CA LEU A 39 15.32 1.69 -24.52
C LEU A 39 14.34 0.85 -25.35
N LYS A 40 14.61 0.72 -26.67
CA LYS A 40 13.79 -0.14 -27.53
C LYS A 40 13.76 -1.58 -27.02
N LYS A 41 14.91 -2.16 -26.66
CA LYS A 41 15.01 -3.54 -26.15
C LYS A 41 14.26 -3.72 -24.83
N ILE A 42 14.34 -2.72 -23.91
CA ILE A 42 13.62 -2.76 -22.63
C ILE A 42 12.10 -2.69 -22.86
N LEU A 43 11.65 -1.78 -23.73
CA LEU A 43 10.23 -1.60 -24.03
C LEU A 43 9.63 -2.84 -24.71
N GLU A 44 10.33 -3.46 -25.66
CA GLU A 44 9.88 -4.68 -26.36
C GLU A 44 9.66 -5.86 -25.41
N ASN A 45 10.40 -5.93 -24.29
CA ASN A 45 10.25 -6.95 -23.24
C ASN A 45 9.22 -6.56 -22.19
N SER A 46 8.66 -5.37 -22.23
CA SER A 46 7.68 -4.89 -21.26
C SER A 46 6.25 -5.28 -21.67
N LYS A 47 5.36 -5.41 -20.67
CA LYS A 47 3.91 -5.65 -20.87
C LYS A 47 3.12 -4.39 -21.26
N LEU A 48 3.81 -3.28 -21.56
CA LEU A 48 3.19 -2.00 -21.91
C LEU A 48 2.56 -2.08 -23.30
N GLU A 49 1.48 -1.34 -23.52
CA GLU A 49 0.87 -1.21 -24.83
C GLU A 49 1.79 -0.49 -25.84
N LYS A 50 1.65 -0.85 -27.12
CA LYS A 50 2.45 -0.27 -28.20
C LYS A 50 2.37 1.26 -28.29
N ALA A 51 1.23 1.83 -27.92
CA ALA A 51 1.04 3.29 -27.85
C ALA A 51 1.98 3.94 -26.82
N ALA A 52 2.10 3.36 -25.62
CA ALA A 52 3.01 3.82 -24.59
C ALA A 52 4.48 3.71 -25.02
N HIS A 53 4.86 2.63 -25.73
CA HIS A 53 6.22 2.49 -26.30
C HIS A 53 6.58 3.65 -27.24
N SER A 54 5.65 4.03 -28.12
CA SER A 54 5.88 5.13 -29.06
C SER A 54 6.04 6.47 -28.36
N LEU A 55 5.19 6.77 -27.38
CA LEU A 55 5.26 8.01 -26.60
C LEU A 55 6.58 8.12 -25.83
N ILE A 56 6.96 7.08 -25.08
CA ILE A 56 8.20 7.06 -24.28
C ILE A 56 9.42 7.25 -25.20
N LYS A 57 9.47 6.51 -26.29
CA LYS A 57 10.58 6.60 -27.26
C LYS A 57 10.70 7.98 -27.88
N THR A 58 9.57 8.58 -28.28
CA THR A 58 9.55 9.92 -28.87
C THR A 58 9.99 10.96 -27.88
N LEU A 59 9.47 10.92 -26.65
CA LEU A 59 9.82 11.86 -25.58
C LEU A 59 11.31 11.80 -25.24
N VAL A 60 11.85 10.61 -24.96
CA VAL A 60 13.28 10.43 -24.65
C VAL A 60 14.16 10.91 -25.82
N LYS A 61 13.80 10.53 -27.04
CA LYS A 61 14.54 10.96 -28.24
C LYS A 61 14.55 12.48 -28.38
N THR A 62 13.40 13.15 -28.21
CA THR A 62 13.27 14.60 -28.31
C THR A 62 14.15 15.31 -27.27
N VAL A 63 14.05 14.89 -26.00
CA VAL A 63 14.86 15.46 -24.90
C VAL A 63 16.35 15.31 -25.19
N LEU A 64 16.81 14.14 -25.62
CA LEU A 64 18.22 13.88 -25.90
C LEU A 64 18.74 14.74 -27.07
N TYR A 65 17.94 14.94 -28.13
CA TYR A 65 18.35 15.80 -29.25
C TYR A 65 18.35 17.28 -28.87
N VAL A 66 17.40 17.75 -28.05
CA VAL A 66 17.38 19.11 -27.52
C VAL A 66 18.63 19.37 -26.67
N LEU A 67 18.98 18.44 -25.77
CA LEU A 67 20.20 18.54 -24.96
C LEU A 67 21.46 18.60 -25.83
N LEU A 68 21.56 17.73 -26.83
CA LEU A 68 22.69 17.74 -27.76
C LEU A 68 22.78 19.06 -28.52
N ALA A 69 21.67 19.61 -29.00
CA ALA A 69 21.62 20.89 -29.69
C ALA A 69 22.08 22.04 -28.80
N LEU A 70 21.67 22.08 -27.53
CA LEU A 70 22.10 23.07 -26.53
C LEU A 70 23.63 22.98 -26.26
N ILE A 71 24.17 21.77 -26.12
CA ILE A 71 25.60 21.54 -25.90
C ILE A 71 26.40 22.00 -27.12
N LEU A 72 25.93 21.71 -28.34
CA LEU A 72 26.56 22.16 -29.57
C LEU A 72 26.52 23.69 -29.72
N ALA A 73 25.37 24.33 -29.44
CA ALA A 73 25.21 25.77 -29.46
C ALA A 73 26.16 26.45 -28.46
N SER A 74 26.24 25.95 -27.23
CA SER A 74 27.18 26.45 -26.22
C SER A 74 28.64 26.27 -26.64
N SER A 75 28.98 25.18 -27.34
CA SER A 75 30.36 24.91 -27.76
C SER A 75 30.89 25.86 -28.86
N ILE A 76 30.00 26.52 -29.60
CA ILE A 76 30.31 27.56 -30.60
C ILE A 76 30.17 28.98 -30.06
N GLY A 77 29.92 29.13 -28.73
CA GLY A 77 29.86 30.44 -28.08
C GLY A 77 28.48 31.07 -28.06
N ILE A 78 27.42 30.37 -28.48
CA ILE A 78 26.04 30.85 -28.31
C ILE A 78 25.65 30.77 -26.84
N ASP A 79 25.19 31.89 -26.29
CA ASP A 79 24.69 31.91 -24.92
C ASP A 79 23.32 31.18 -24.82
N VAL A 80 23.33 30.03 -24.17
CA VAL A 80 22.16 29.19 -23.95
C VAL A 80 21.55 29.34 -22.53
N THR A 81 22.11 30.25 -21.73
CA THR A 81 21.74 30.42 -20.31
C THR A 81 20.25 30.66 -20.13
N GLY A 82 19.65 31.52 -20.95
CA GLY A 82 18.21 31.80 -20.89
C GLY A 82 17.37 30.56 -21.21
N ILE A 83 17.79 29.74 -22.19
CA ILE A 83 17.05 28.51 -22.55
C ILE A 83 17.19 27.47 -21.44
N VAL A 84 18.38 27.31 -20.86
CA VAL A 84 18.63 26.40 -19.75
C VAL A 84 17.82 26.81 -18.51
N ALA A 85 17.71 28.12 -18.21
CA ALA A 85 16.89 28.63 -17.13
C ALA A 85 15.41 28.28 -17.33
N LEU A 86 14.87 28.52 -18.54
CA LEU A 86 13.48 28.15 -18.85
C LEU A 86 13.25 26.64 -18.80
N ALA A 87 14.19 25.84 -19.30
CA ALA A 87 14.12 24.38 -19.23
C ALA A 87 14.13 23.88 -17.78
N SER A 88 14.88 24.54 -16.89
CA SER A 88 14.94 24.22 -15.47
C SER A 88 13.58 24.47 -14.78
N VAL A 89 12.92 25.59 -15.07
CA VAL A 89 11.57 25.91 -14.57
C VAL A 89 10.55 24.89 -15.10
N ALA A 90 10.61 24.58 -16.40
CA ALA A 90 9.74 23.57 -17.01
C ALA A 90 9.95 22.18 -16.39
N SER A 91 11.22 21.80 -16.12
CA SER A 91 11.55 20.54 -15.47
C SER A 91 11.00 20.45 -14.05
N LEU A 92 11.06 21.56 -13.29
CA LEU A 92 10.46 21.64 -11.96
C LEU A 92 8.94 21.45 -12.01
N ALA A 93 8.26 22.14 -12.94
CA ALA A 93 6.82 22.01 -13.14
C ALA A 93 6.41 20.57 -13.48
N ILE A 94 7.15 19.89 -14.37
CA ILE A 94 6.93 18.48 -14.73
C ILE A 94 7.18 17.58 -13.53
N SER A 95 8.23 17.82 -12.75
CA SER A 95 8.54 17.03 -11.55
C SER A 95 7.43 17.11 -10.53
N LEU A 96 6.87 18.31 -10.29
CA LEU A 96 5.72 18.49 -9.39
C LEU A 96 4.46 17.79 -9.92
N ALA A 97 4.23 17.83 -11.23
CA ALA A 97 3.09 17.14 -11.84
C ALA A 97 3.18 15.60 -11.72
N LEU A 98 4.41 15.04 -11.73
CA LEU A 98 4.66 13.60 -11.63
C LEU A 98 4.91 13.11 -10.20
N GLN A 99 4.93 14.00 -9.21
CA GLN A 99 5.28 13.69 -7.82
C GLN A 99 4.47 12.54 -7.24
N ASN A 100 3.14 12.56 -7.41
CA ASN A 100 2.27 11.51 -6.88
C ASN A 100 2.50 10.16 -7.56
N MET A 101 2.78 10.15 -8.86
CA MET A 101 3.10 8.92 -9.59
C MET A 101 4.39 8.31 -9.08
N LEU A 102 5.42 9.12 -8.89
CA LEU A 102 6.71 8.67 -8.36
C LEU A 102 6.58 8.19 -6.90
N ALA A 103 5.81 8.90 -6.06
CA ALA A 103 5.52 8.48 -4.68
C ALA A 103 4.86 7.10 -4.62
N ASN A 104 3.94 6.78 -5.54
CA ASN A 104 3.31 5.47 -5.60
C ASN A 104 4.28 4.36 -6.02
N VAL A 105 5.18 4.63 -6.96
CA VAL A 105 6.21 3.66 -7.38
C VAL A 105 7.20 3.39 -6.25
N ILE A 106 7.67 4.44 -5.58
CA ILE A 106 8.55 4.33 -4.41
C ILE A 106 7.83 3.60 -3.27
N GLY A 107 6.55 3.93 -3.02
CA GLY A 107 5.71 3.24 -2.04
C GLY A 107 5.61 1.74 -2.32
N GLY A 108 5.37 1.34 -3.58
CA GLY A 108 5.33 -0.07 -3.98
C GLY A 108 6.66 -0.78 -3.71
N PHE A 109 7.78 -0.15 -4.04
CA PHE A 109 9.11 -0.68 -3.73
C PHE A 109 9.32 -0.82 -2.22
N THR A 110 8.90 0.18 -1.43
CA THR A 110 9.00 0.15 0.03
C THR A 110 8.20 -1.03 0.60
N LEU A 111 6.96 -1.23 0.17
CA LEU A 111 6.10 -2.34 0.62
C LEU A 111 6.71 -3.70 0.27
N LEU A 112 7.26 -3.85 -0.94
CA LEU A 112 7.95 -5.07 -1.37
C LEU A 112 9.26 -5.33 -0.63
N TYR A 113 9.90 -4.30 -0.09
CA TYR A 113 11.14 -4.43 0.69
C TYR A 113 10.86 -4.70 2.17
N THR A 114 9.90 -4.00 2.77
CA THR A 114 9.60 -4.08 4.22
C THR A 114 8.66 -5.23 4.57
N HIS A 115 7.87 -5.73 3.61
CA HIS A 115 6.91 -6.83 3.76
C HIS A 115 6.01 -6.71 5.00
N PRO A 116 5.26 -5.61 5.18
CA PRO A 116 4.37 -5.47 6.33
C PRO A 116 3.20 -6.47 6.27
N PHE A 117 2.92 -7.00 5.09
CA PHE A 117 1.96 -8.07 4.80
C PHE A 117 2.39 -8.85 3.55
N SER A 118 1.82 -10.02 3.37
CA SER A 118 2.03 -10.89 2.23
C SER A 118 0.73 -11.07 1.41
N SER A 119 0.85 -11.52 0.16
CA SER A 119 -0.32 -11.94 -0.61
C SER A 119 -1.02 -13.10 0.11
N GLY A 120 -2.34 -12.99 0.28
CA GLY A 120 -3.17 -13.92 1.06
C GLY A 120 -3.46 -13.45 2.48
N ASP A 121 -2.74 -12.47 3.03
CA ASP A 121 -3.06 -11.92 4.35
C ASP A 121 -4.37 -11.12 4.32
N TYR A 122 -5.18 -11.26 5.38
CA TYR A 122 -6.32 -10.40 5.62
C TYR A 122 -5.87 -9.19 6.44
N VAL A 123 -6.03 -8.01 5.85
CA VAL A 123 -5.53 -6.76 6.39
C VAL A 123 -6.60 -5.67 6.39
N GLU A 124 -6.39 -4.66 7.24
CA GLU A 124 -7.11 -3.39 7.17
C GLU A 124 -6.09 -2.28 6.92
N ILE A 125 -6.31 -1.50 5.86
CA ILE A 125 -5.42 -0.44 5.40
C ILE A 125 -6.26 0.77 4.99
N ALA A 126 -6.01 1.93 5.56
CA ALA A 126 -6.71 3.18 5.24
C ALA A 126 -8.26 3.03 5.33
N GLY A 127 -8.76 2.26 6.31
CA GLY A 127 -10.19 1.99 6.51
C GLY A 127 -10.81 0.99 5.53
N GLN A 128 -10.01 0.31 4.73
CA GLN A 128 -10.44 -0.77 3.83
C GLN A 128 -9.94 -2.11 4.34
N SER A 129 -10.84 -3.07 4.54
CA SER A 129 -10.50 -4.41 4.99
C SER A 129 -10.64 -5.42 3.85
N GLY A 130 -9.68 -6.32 3.71
CA GLY A 130 -9.71 -7.35 2.67
C GLY A 130 -8.46 -8.23 2.64
N THR A 131 -8.52 -9.27 1.82
CA THR A 131 -7.38 -10.15 1.55
C THR A 131 -6.49 -9.52 0.49
N VAL A 132 -5.20 -9.43 0.77
CA VAL A 132 -4.19 -8.92 -0.17
C VAL A 132 -4.08 -9.85 -1.37
N GLN A 133 -4.37 -9.35 -2.57
CA GLN A 133 -4.11 -10.08 -3.81
C GLN A 133 -2.68 -9.90 -4.28
N GLU A 134 -2.26 -8.65 -4.45
CA GLU A 134 -0.93 -8.32 -4.93
C GLU A 134 -0.52 -6.89 -4.54
N VAL A 135 0.78 -6.66 -4.46
CA VAL A 135 1.39 -5.34 -4.44
C VAL A 135 1.94 -5.06 -5.84
N GLY A 136 1.25 -4.21 -6.58
CA GLY A 136 1.68 -3.78 -7.91
C GLY A 136 2.64 -2.60 -7.85
N ILE A 137 3.06 -2.09 -9.02
CA ILE A 137 4.02 -0.98 -9.11
C ILE A 137 3.48 0.31 -8.46
N ALA A 138 2.19 0.62 -8.66
CA ALA A 138 1.58 1.86 -8.18
C ALA A 138 0.41 1.64 -7.21
N TYR A 139 -0.17 0.45 -7.17
CA TYR A 139 -1.35 0.12 -6.38
C TYR A 139 -1.20 -1.22 -5.69
N THR A 140 -1.64 -1.29 -4.45
CA THR A 140 -1.92 -2.55 -3.73
C THR A 140 -3.38 -2.91 -3.92
N ARG A 141 -3.67 -4.17 -4.22
CA ARG A 141 -5.03 -4.69 -4.47
C ARG A 141 -5.48 -5.59 -3.34
N LEU A 142 -6.68 -5.32 -2.83
CA LEU A 142 -7.35 -6.13 -1.82
C LEU A 142 -8.67 -6.68 -2.40
N THR A 143 -9.03 -7.89 -1.98
CA THR A 143 -10.38 -8.43 -2.20
C THR A 143 -11.14 -8.40 -0.88
N THR A 144 -12.27 -7.69 -0.84
CA THR A 144 -13.14 -7.64 0.33
C THR A 144 -13.90 -8.95 0.52
N PRO A 145 -14.44 -9.25 1.73
CA PRO A 145 -15.23 -10.46 1.98
C PRO A 145 -16.47 -10.60 1.09
N ASP A 146 -17.04 -9.49 0.61
CA ASP A 146 -18.14 -9.44 -0.35
C ASP A 146 -17.66 -9.43 -1.82
N ASN A 147 -16.41 -9.87 -2.06
CA ASN A 147 -15.78 -10.09 -3.36
C ASN A 147 -15.64 -8.85 -4.24
N LYS A 148 -15.41 -7.68 -3.63
CA LYS A 148 -15.05 -6.45 -4.36
C LYS A 148 -13.55 -6.30 -4.42
N LEU A 149 -13.05 -5.78 -5.55
CA LEU A 149 -11.64 -5.42 -5.73
C LEU A 149 -11.43 -3.96 -5.31
N VAL A 150 -10.62 -3.75 -4.28
CA VAL A 150 -10.18 -2.43 -3.81
C VAL A 150 -8.74 -2.21 -4.27
N SER A 151 -8.48 -1.09 -4.95
CA SER A 151 -7.13 -0.70 -5.37
C SER A 151 -6.71 0.55 -4.61
N ILE A 152 -5.72 0.43 -3.74
CA ILE A 152 -5.20 1.51 -2.90
C ILE A 152 -3.87 1.98 -3.47
N PRO A 153 -3.66 3.29 -3.72
CA PRO A 153 -2.36 3.81 -4.13
C PRO A 153 -1.27 3.46 -3.11
N ASN A 154 -0.12 2.96 -3.57
CA ASN A 154 0.93 2.49 -2.66
C ASN A 154 1.44 3.57 -1.70
N SER A 155 1.48 4.83 -2.13
CA SER A 155 1.84 5.96 -1.26
C SER A 155 0.85 6.13 -0.09
N ALA A 156 -0.44 5.88 -0.33
CA ALA A 156 -1.45 5.90 0.72
C ALA A 156 -1.31 4.70 1.67
N VAL A 157 -0.98 3.52 1.15
CA VAL A 157 -0.71 2.32 1.97
C VAL A 157 0.47 2.55 2.92
N VAL A 158 1.59 3.10 2.40
CA VAL A 158 2.79 3.38 3.21
C VAL A 158 2.53 4.45 4.28
N ALA A 159 1.64 5.40 4.01
CA ALA A 159 1.31 6.48 4.94
C ALA A 159 0.22 6.08 5.97
N ALA A 160 -0.52 4.99 5.73
CA ALA A 160 -1.60 4.55 6.59
C ALA A 160 -1.13 3.60 7.70
N GLU A 161 -1.94 3.50 8.74
CA GLU A 161 -1.85 2.39 9.69
C GLU A 161 -2.26 1.09 8.99
N ILE A 162 -1.50 0.03 9.23
CA ILE A 162 -1.73 -1.30 8.67
C ILE A 162 -2.01 -2.27 9.81
N VAL A 163 -3.23 -2.81 9.85
CA VAL A 163 -3.61 -3.88 10.77
C VAL A 163 -3.59 -5.20 10.00
N ASN A 164 -2.68 -6.11 10.37
CA ASN A 164 -2.60 -7.44 9.77
C ASN A 164 -3.20 -8.46 10.74
N TYR A 165 -4.31 -9.07 10.32
CA TYR A 165 -5.04 -10.05 11.13
C TYR A 165 -4.52 -11.48 10.98
N THR A 166 -3.62 -11.75 10.03
CA THR A 166 -3.17 -13.10 9.65
C THR A 166 -1.79 -13.43 10.17
N VAL A 167 -0.87 -12.45 10.17
CA VAL A 167 0.56 -12.68 10.42
C VAL A 167 0.87 -13.31 11.78
N THR A 168 0.05 -13.07 12.81
CA THR A 168 0.24 -13.64 14.15
C THR A 168 -0.23 -15.10 14.24
N GLY A 169 -1.01 -15.58 13.28
CA GLY A 169 -1.52 -16.95 13.21
C GLY A 169 -2.64 -17.26 14.19
N THR A 170 -2.85 -16.43 15.21
CA THR A 170 -3.91 -16.59 16.22
C THR A 170 -4.66 -15.29 16.41
N ARG A 171 -5.97 -15.39 16.73
CA ARG A 171 -6.83 -14.24 17.03
C ARG A 171 -7.65 -14.48 18.28
N ARG A 172 -7.95 -13.41 19.00
CA ARG A 172 -8.88 -13.45 20.11
C ARG A 172 -10.30 -13.18 19.61
N VAL A 173 -11.19 -14.10 19.86
CA VAL A 173 -12.64 -13.95 19.67
C VAL A 173 -13.21 -13.34 20.95
N ASP A 174 -13.83 -12.16 20.82
CA ASP A 174 -14.49 -11.46 21.91
C ASP A 174 -16.01 -11.44 21.61
N VAL A 175 -16.82 -12.08 22.47
CA VAL A 175 -18.28 -12.04 22.36
C VAL A 175 -18.83 -11.31 23.56
N ASN A 176 -19.52 -10.20 23.32
CA ASN A 176 -20.18 -9.40 24.34
C ASN A 176 -21.66 -9.79 24.42
N ILE A 177 -22.17 -9.96 25.63
CA ILE A 177 -23.54 -10.36 25.88
C ILE A 177 -24.07 -9.64 27.12
N THR A 178 -25.39 -9.56 27.27
CA THR A 178 -26.05 -9.00 28.46
C THR A 178 -26.92 -10.05 29.12
N ALA A 179 -27.04 -10.00 30.46
CA ALA A 179 -27.95 -10.82 31.24
C ALA A 179 -28.69 -9.95 32.26
N SER A 180 -29.84 -10.48 32.76
CA SER A 180 -30.66 -9.81 33.76
C SER A 180 -29.87 -9.50 35.02
N TYR A 181 -30.25 -8.42 35.73
CA TYR A 181 -29.79 -8.14 37.09
C TYR A 181 -30.18 -9.21 38.12
N ASP A 182 -31.23 -10.00 37.81
CA ASP A 182 -31.68 -11.11 38.66
C ASP A 182 -30.86 -12.39 38.48
N ALA A 183 -29.98 -12.43 37.43
CA ALA A 183 -29.10 -13.58 37.22
C ALA A 183 -27.87 -13.50 38.12
N ASP A 184 -27.51 -14.64 38.73
CA ASP A 184 -26.27 -14.74 39.50
C ASP A 184 -25.07 -14.61 38.59
N PRO A 185 -24.16 -13.64 38.83
CA PRO A 185 -22.99 -13.41 37.99
C PRO A 185 -22.06 -14.61 37.83
N ASP A 186 -21.91 -15.44 38.87
CA ASP A 186 -21.04 -16.62 38.82
C ASP A 186 -21.68 -17.72 37.94
N VAL A 187 -22.98 -17.83 37.96
CA VAL A 187 -23.73 -18.72 37.06
C VAL A 187 -23.63 -18.27 35.61
N VAL A 188 -23.73 -16.96 35.36
CA VAL A 188 -23.57 -16.38 34.02
C VAL A 188 -22.15 -16.63 33.49
N VAL A 189 -21.10 -16.33 34.26
CA VAL A 189 -19.71 -16.58 33.87
C VAL A 189 -19.46 -18.05 33.56
N THR A 190 -19.97 -18.95 34.39
CA THR A 190 -19.86 -20.40 34.16
C THR A 190 -20.57 -20.83 32.88
N ALA A 191 -21.75 -20.28 32.60
CA ALA A 191 -22.51 -20.55 31.38
C ALA A 191 -21.77 -20.08 30.13
N LEU A 192 -21.13 -18.90 30.19
CA LEU A 192 -20.32 -18.37 29.09
C LEU A 192 -19.09 -19.23 28.80
N LEU A 193 -18.40 -19.70 29.83
CA LEU A 193 -17.25 -20.61 29.67
C LEU A 193 -17.68 -21.98 29.12
N GLU A 194 -18.88 -22.48 29.48
CA GLU A 194 -19.44 -23.69 28.90
C GLU A 194 -19.80 -23.51 27.43
N ALA A 195 -20.43 -22.41 27.06
CA ALA A 195 -20.77 -22.08 25.68
C ALA A 195 -19.53 -21.86 24.80
N ALA A 196 -18.41 -21.47 25.41
CA ALA A 196 -17.13 -21.24 24.73
C ALA A 196 -16.32 -22.53 24.49
N GLN A 197 -16.82 -23.70 24.88
CA GLN A 197 -16.11 -24.97 24.64
C GLN A 197 -16.20 -25.39 23.18
N ASP A 198 -15.01 -25.42 22.51
CA ASP A 198 -14.83 -25.89 21.14
C ASP A 198 -13.42 -26.45 20.99
N ASP A 199 -13.24 -27.49 20.19
CA ASP A 199 -11.95 -28.14 19.97
C ASP A 199 -10.92 -27.20 19.27
N ARG A 200 -11.37 -26.14 18.63
CA ARG A 200 -10.56 -25.11 17.97
C ARG A 200 -10.11 -24.00 18.92
N VAL A 201 -10.69 -23.95 20.12
CA VAL A 201 -10.28 -22.97 21.14
C VAL A 201 -8.97 -23.42 21.77
N LEU A 202 -8.00 -22.51 21.80
CA LEU A 202 -6.69 -22.79 22.38
C LEU A 202 -6.77 -22.87 23.91
N ALA A 203 -6.03 -23.80 24.48
CA ALA A 203 -5.92 -23.97 25.92
C ALA A 203 -5.06 -22.88 26.59
N ASP A 204 -4.15 -22.29 25.84
CA ASP A 204 -3.26 -21.23 26.30
C ASP A 204 -3.19 -20.13 25.21
N PRO A 205 -3.62 -18.90 25.52
CA PRO A 205 -4.26 -18.45 26.77
C PRO A 205 -5.64 -19.10 26.98
N ALA A 206 -5.93 -19.45 28.23
CA ALA A 206 -7.19 -20.10 28.58
C ALA A 206 -8.41 -19.21 28.29
N PRO A 207 -9.59 -19.81 27.96
CA PRO A 207 -10.85 -19.10 27.87
C PRO A 207 -11.15 -18.27 29.13
N PHE A 208 -11.61 -17.06 28.94
CA PHE A 208 -11.88 -16.11 30.00
C PHE A 208 -13.28 -15.50 29.83
N ALA A 209 -14.08 -15.47 30.90
CA ALA A 209 -15.34 -14.75 30.91
C ALA A 209 -15.44 -13.89 32.17
N ALA A 210 -16.01 -12.71 32.03
CA ALA A 210 -16.18 -11.77 33.15
C ALA A 210 -17.34 -10.81 32.93
N LEU A 211 -17.85 -10.26 34.02
CA LEU A 211 -18.67 -9.06 34.04
C LEU A 211 -17.83 -7.86 33.58
N THR A 212 -18.34 -7.06 32.65
CA THR A 212 -17.64 -5.93 32.05
C THR A 212 -18.26 -4.58 32.38
N GLY A 213 -19.51 -4.55 32.82
CA GLY A 213 -20.17 -3.29 33.19
C GLY A 213 -21.64 -3.49 33.59
N TYR A 214 -22.20 -2.39 34.10
CA TYR A 214 -23.62 -2.31 34.50
C TYR A 214 -24.33 -1.34 33.56
N GLY A 215 -25.33 -1.84 32.83
CA GLY A 215 -26.16 -1.06 31.93
C GLY A 215 -27.47 -0.63 32.58
N GLU A 216 -28.29 0.14 31.87
CA GLU A 216 -29.57 0.65 32.38
C GLU A 216 -30.59 -0.47 32.72
N SER A 217 -30.57 -1.56 31.93
CA SER A 217 -31.55 -2.65 32.08
C SER A 217 -30.93 -4.04 32.17
N ALA A 218 -29.60 -4.15 32.07
CA ALA A 218 -28.91 -5.43 32.06
C ALA A 218 -27.44 -5.27 32.51
N ILE A 219 -26.83 -6.35 32.97
CA ILE A 219 -25.42 -6.47 33.25
C ILE A 219 -24.70 -6.94 31.98
N SER A 220 -23.60 -6.29 31.64
CA SER A 220 -22.76 -6.63 30.49
C SER A 220 -21.68 -7.63 30.89
N TYR A 221 -21.51 -8.66 30.06
CA TYR A 221 -20.48 -9.68 30.20
C TYR A 221 -19.69 -9.80 28.88
N ALA A 222 -18.48 -10.31 28.97
CA ALA A 222 -17.69 -10.69 27.80
C ALA A 222 -17.09 -12.09 28.02
N VAL A 223 -17.13 -12.91 26.97
CA VAL A 223 -16.32 -14.12 26.88
C VAL A 223 -15.24 -13.93 25.81
N ARG A 224 -14.02 -14.35 26.13
CA ARG A 224 -12.83 -14.18 25.28
C ARG A 224 -12.13 -15.52 25.16
N VAL A 225 -11.92 -15.94 23.91
CA VAL A 225 -11.19 -17.17 23.59
C VAL A 225 -10.16 -16.91 22.51
N TRP A 226 -9.09 -17.67 22.49
CA TRP A 226 -8.09 -17.61 21.46
C TRP A 226 -8.25 -18.78 20.49
N VAL A 227 -8.15 -18.50 19.20
CA VAL A 227 -8.30 -19.48 18.12
C VAL A 227 -7.24 -19.22 17.04
N LYS A 228 -7.03 -20.19 16.14
CA LYS A 228 -6.30 -19.91 14.91
C LYS A 228 -7.07 -18.89 14.07
N THR A 229 -6.34 -18.06 13.32
CA THR A 229 -6.96 -16.99 12.51
C THR A 229 -7.99 -17.53 11.51
N GLU A 230 -7.74 -18.72 10.94
CA GLU A 230 -8.65 -19.39 9.99
C GLU A 230 -10.00 -19.78 10.61
N ASP A 231 -10.03 -20.10 11.91
CA ASP A 231 -11.22 -20.56 12.65
C ASP A 231 -12.04 -19.41 13.27
N TYR A 232 -11.55 -18.15 13.14
CA TYR A 232 -12.11 -17.01 13.86
C TYR A 232 -13.62 -16.84 13.69
N TRP A 233 -14.11 -16.80 12.46
CA TRP A 233 -15.52 -16.55 12.19
C TRP A 233 -16.41 -17.74 12.54
N ASP A 234 -15.94 -18.95 12.33
CA ASP A 234 -16.68 -20.17 12.64
C ASP A 234 -16.88 -20.32 14.15
N VAL A 235 -15.82 -20.09 14.93
CA VAL A 235 -15.89 -20.15 16.39
C VAL A 235 -16.71 -18.97 16.94
N TYR A 236 -16.54 -17.75 16.40
CA TYR A 236 -17.35 -16.59 16.79
C TYR A 236 -18.86 -16.86 16.62
N ASN A 237 -19.26 -17.35 15.45
CA ASN A 237 -20.66 -17.65 15.15
C ASN A 237 -21.19 -18.80 16.01
N LYS A 238 -20.38 -19.84 16.26
CA LYS A 238 -20.77 -20.97 17.11
C LYS A 238 -20.97 -20.50 18.56
N ILE A 239 -20.00 -19.83 19.16
CA ILE A 239 -20.10 -19.34 20.54
C ILE A 239 -21.31 -18.43 20.69
N THR A 240 -21.54 -17.51 19.76
CA THR A 240 -22.70 -16.60 19.81
C THR A 240 -24.03 -17.36 19.82
N ARG A 241 -24.14 -18.48 19.10
CA ARG A 241 -25.30 -19.35 19.10
C ARG A 241 -25.41 -20.16 20.38
N ASP A 242 -24.32 -20.81 20.81
CA ASP A 242 -24.30 -21.71 21.95
C ASP A 242 -24.55 -20.97 23.26
N ILE A 243 -24.26 -19.67 23.35
CA ILE A 243 -24.63 -18.82 24.50
C ILE A 243 -26.14 -18.81 24.69
N ILE A 244 -26.94 -18.62 23.63
CA ILE A 244 -28.40 -18.60 23.72
C ILE A 244 -28.92 -19.94 24.29
N ASP A 245 -28.44 -21.06 23.76
CA ASP A 245 -28.86 -22.40 24.18
C ASP A 245 -28.45 -22.68 25.61
N THR A 246 -27.25 -22.26 26.02
CA THR A 246 -26.74 -22.47 27.38
C THR A 246 -27.49 -21.60 28.40
N PHE A 247 -27.78 -20.35 28.05
CA PHE A 247 -28.58 -19.44 28.89
C PHE A 247 -29.99 -20.00 29.12
N HIS A 248 -30.65 -20.46 28.04
CA HIS A 248 -31.95 -21.10 28.18
C HIS A 248 -31.94 -22.34 29.12
N LYS A 249 -30.93 -23.22 28.97
CA LYS A 249 -30.78 -24.41 29.83
C LYS A 249 -30.56 -24.06 31.29
N LYS A 250 -29.90 -22.95 31.58
CA LYS A 250 -29.58 -22.51 32.96
C LYS A 250 -30.59 -21.49 33.51
N GLY A 251 -31.64 -21.15 32.76
CA GLY A 251 -32.65 -20.19 33.16
C GLY A 251 -32.14 -18.76 33.29
N ILE A 252 -31.07 -18.42 32.57
CA ILE A 252 -30.50 -17.05 32.50
C ILE A 252 -31.33 -16.26 31.50
N GLU A 253 -31.91 -15.16 31.94
CA GLU A 253 -32.71 -14.28 31.09
C GLU A 253 -31.83 -13.22 30.41
N MET A 254 -32.02 -13.07 29.10
CA MET A 254 -31.52 -11.93 28.32
C MET A 254 -32.61 -10.88 28.24
N THR A 255 -32.41 -9.76 28.94
CA THR A 255 -33.46 -8.75 29.12
C THR A 255 -33.63 -7.83 27.93
N TYR A 256 -34.86 -7.40 27.72
CA TYR A 256 -35.19 -6.24 26.89
C TYR A 256 -35.04 -4.95 27.71
N PRO A 257 -34.98 -3.78 27.05
CA PRO A 257 -35.00 -2.50 27.77
C PRO A 257 -36.21 -2.42 28.70
N HIS A 258 -36.00 -2.15 29.98
CA HIS A 258 -37.02 -2.00 30.99
C HIS A 258 -37.29 -0.53 31.29
N LEU A 259 -38.57 -0.16 31.42
CA LEU A 259 -39.00 1.15 31.89
C LEU A 259 -39.78 0.98 33.19
N ASN A 260 -39.28 1.54 34.29
CA ASN A 260 -40.00 1.60 35.56
C ASN A 260 -40.95 2.81 35.54
N VAL A 261 -42.25 2.55 35.51
CA VAL A 261 -43.29 3.60 35.54
C VAL A 261 -43.87 3.70 36.93
N HIS A 262 -43.68 4.83 37.62
CA HIS A 262 -44.36 5.15 38.87
C HIS A 262 -45.61 5.93 38.53
N LEU A 263 -46.78 5.35 38.85
CA LEU A 263 -48.09 6.00 38.72
C LEU A 263 -48.47 6.59 40.08
N ASP A 264 -48.42 7.93 40.19
CA ASP A 264 -48.97 8.61 41.35
C ASP A 264 -50.52 8.48 41.29
N LYS A 265 -51.13 8.09 42.39
CA LYS A 265 -52.60 7.98 42.54
C LYS A 265 -53.19 9.27 42.96
#